data_cab4f72575d3b38943d12a344d190748
#
_entry.id   cab4f72575d3b38943d12a344d190748
#
_cell.length_a   1.000
_cell.length_b   1.000
_cell.length_c   1.000
_cell.angle_alpha   90.00
_cell.angle_beta   90.00
_cell.angle_gamma   90.00
#
_symmetry.space_group_name_H-M   'P 1'
#
loop_
_entity.id
_entity.type
_entity.pdbx_description
1 polymer ?
#
loop_
_entity_poly.entity_id
_entity_poly.type
_entity_poly.pdbx_seq_one_letter_code
_entity_poly.pdbx_strand_id
1 'polypeptide(L)'
;MAHFNLSEYQTAQERIDLFWLKYPNGRLHTELVSFTPEQVVFKAECYAKRDDVNPMAVDYAEERLGSSPVNKTSFVENCSTSATARCLSLLGHEFSPKGKRPSAQEMGKVARLSTEPVDRNWNVALSNINDIEGLRSLYNEAKQGKAPSSILEAIKGKADGIVRTQTSN
;
A
#
# COMPACT_ATOMS: atom_id res chain seq x y z
N MET A 1 -0.96 -15.32 2.09
CA MET A 1 -1.24 -13.89 1.81
C MET A 1 -2.19 -13.38 2.89
N ALA A 2 -1.86 -12.27 3.54
CA ALA A 2 -2.82 -11.64 4.44
C ALA A 2 -3.95 -11.05 3.59
N HIS A 3 -5.14 -11.64 3.64
CA HIS A 3 -6.34 -11.08 3.06
C HIS A 3 -6.78 -9.91 3.95
N PHE A 4 -6.50 -8.68 3.52
CA PHE A 4 -7.02 -7.48 4.18
C PHE A 4 -8.49 -7.31 3.80
N ASN A 5 -9.37 -7.43 4.78
CA ASN A 5 -10.78 -7.10 4.58
C ASN A 5 -10.94 -5.58 4.68
N LEU A 6 -11.05 -4.90 3.54
CA LEU A 6 -11.16 -3.44 3.47
C LEU A 6 -12.41 -2.90 4.18
N SER A 7 -13.48 -3.70 4.33
CA SER A 7 -14.69 -3.29 5.06
C SER A 7 -14.47 -3.12 6.57
N GLU A 8 -13.34 -3.58 7.09
CA GLU A 8 -12.98 -3.38 8.49
C GLU A 8 -12.25 -2.05 8.75
N TYR A 9 -11.95 -1.29 7.70
CA TYR A 9 -11.27 -0.01 7.78
C TYR A 9 -12.22 1.12 7.40
N GLN A 10 -12.21 2.20 8.20
CA GLN A 10 -12.93 3.42 7.84
C GLN A 10 -12.25 4.11 6.66
N THR A 11 -13.07 4.70 5.80
CA THR A 11 -12.58 5.60 4.75
C THR A 11 -12.15 6.95 5.35
N ALA A 12 -11.36 7.71 4.58
CA ALA A 12 -11.02 9.08 4.96
C ALA A 12 -12.29 9.95 5.12
N GLN A 13 -13.26 9.79 4.20
CA GLN A 13 -14.50 10.56 4.23
C GLN A 13 -15.34 10.26 5.47
N GLU A 14 -15.52 8.98 5.84
CA GLU A 14 -16.25 8.62 7.07
C GLU A 14 -15.64 9.25 8.33
N ARG A 15 -14.30 9.34 8.41
CA ARG A 15 -13.62 10.03 9.51
C ARG A 15 -13.85 11.53 9.50
N ILE A 16 -13.85 12.15 8.32
CA ILE A 16 -14.11 13.58 8.15
C ILE A 16 -15.56 13.89 8.55
N ASP A 17 -16.52 13.09 8.09
CA ASP A 17 -17.95 13.27 8.41
C ASP A 17 -18.18 13.13 9.92
N LEU A 18 -17.58 12.12 10.55
CA LEU A 18 -17.64 11.92 11.99
C LEU A 18 -17.00 13.09 12.75
N PHE A 19 -15.90 13.66 12.25
CA PHE A 19 -15.27 14.83 12.85
C PHE A 19 -16.23 16.02 12.85
N TRP A 20 -16.85 16.35 11.74
CA TRP A 20 -17.77 17.49 11.64
C TRP A 20 -19.07 17.26 12.45
N LEU A 21 -19.51 16.01 12.55
CA LEU A 21 -20.63 15.68 13.43
C LEU A 21 -20.31 15.94 14.91
N LYS A 22 -19.10 15.57 15.34
CA LYS A 22 -18.67 15.66 16.74
C LYS A 22 -18.16 17.06 17.13
N TYR A 23 -17.52 17.73 16.19
CA TYR A 23 -16.91 19.05 16.36
C TYR A 23 -17.41 20.03 15.29
N PRO A 24 -18.69 20.46 15.35
CA PRO A 24 -19.28 21.32 14.32
C PRO A 24 -18.62 22.71 14.22
N ASN A 25 -17.97 23.17 15.29
CA ASN A 25 -17.17 24.39 15.34
C ASN A 25 -15.67 24.14 15.26
N GLY A 26 -15.27 22.93 14.89
CA GLY A 26 -13.88 22.54 14.78
C GLY A 26 -13.16 23.16 13.59
N ARG A 27 -11.87 22.77 13.45
CA ARG A 27 -11.03 23.11 12.30
C ARG A 27 -10.20 21.89 11.93
N LEU A 28 -10.17 21.59 10.63
CA LEU A 28 -9.17 20.73 10.01
C LEU A 28 -8.22 21.62 9.22
N HIS A 29 -6.93 21.40 9.40
CA HIS A 29 -5.88 22.16 8.72
C HIS A 29 -4.87 21.18 8.11
N THR A 30 -4.53 21.41 6.86
CA THR A 30 -3.45 20.68 6.18
C THR A 30 -2.39 21.66 5.70
N GLU A 31 -1.14 21.28 5.86
CA GLU A 31 0.02 22.07 5.49
C GLU A 31 0.93 21.24 4.57
N LEU A 32 1.34 21.82 3.44
CA LEU A 32 2.35 21.25 2.57
C LEU A 32 3.72 21.43 3.22
N VAL A 33 4.31 20.34 3.71
CA VAL A 33 5.61 20.36 4.40
C VAL A 33 6.77 20.28 3.42
N SER A 34 6.64 19.42 2.40
CA SER A 34 7.68 19.22 1.39
C SER A 34 7.06 18.78 0.08
N PHE A 35 7.64 19.26 -1.02
CA PHE A 35 7.24 18.89 -2.37
C PHE A 35 8.46 18.78 -3.28
N THR A 36 8.54 17.66 -3.99
CA THR A 36 9.43 17.46 -5.16
C THR A 36 8.60 16.90 -6.31
N PRO A 37 9.11 16.82 -7.54
CA PRO A 37 8.38 16.17 -8.63
C PRO A 37 8.00 14.71 -8.37
N GLU A 38 8.74 14.00 -7.49
CA GLU A 38 8.52 12.58 -7.20
C GLU A 38 7.86 12.32 -5.84
N GLN A 39 7.83 13.29 -4.93
CA GLN A 39 7.42 13.06 -3.54
C GLN A 39 6.74 14.30 -2.95
N VAL A 40 5.72 14.06 -2.13
CA VAL A 40 5.04 15.09 -1.36
C VAL A 40 4.82 14.64 0.09
N VAL A 41 4.92 15.57 1.02
CA VAL A 41 4.62 15.35 2.45
C VAL A 41 3.62 16.41 2.89
N PHE A 42 2.50 15.97 3.47
CA PHE A 42 1.52 16.80 4.16
C PHE A 42 1.50 16.51 5.65
N LYS A 43 1.31 17.57 6.42
CA LYS A 43 0.94 17.56 7.82
C LYS A 43 -0.56 17.85 7.93
N ALA A 44 -1.26 17.19 8.82
CA ALA A 44 -2.64 17.48 9.17
C ALA A 44 -2.78 17.73 10.66
N GLU A 45 -3.63 18.67 11.02
CA GLU A 45 -3.98 19.09 12.39
C GLU A 45 -5.48 19.17 12.52
N CYS A 46 -6.02 18.74 13.66
CA CYS A 46 -7.44 18.90 13.97
C CYS A 46 -7.63 19.60 15.32
N TYR A 47 -8.66 20.44 15.40
CA TYR A 47 -8.94 21.31 16.53
C TYR A 47 -10.42 21.19 16.92
N ALA A 48 -10.73 21.16 18.23
CA ALA A 48 -12.09 21.07 18.73
C ALA A 48 -12.92 22.32 18.39
N LYS A 49 -12.27 23.48 18.41
CA LYS A 49 -12.84 24.77 18.03
C LYS A 49 -11.96 25.48 17.01
N ARG A 50 -12.58 26.36 16.22
CA ARG A 50 -11.87 27.08 15.15
C ARG A 50 -10.69 27.92 15.65
N ASP A 51 -10.82 28.50 16.84
CA ASP A 51 -9.85 29.43 17.41
C ASP A 51 -8.87 28.77 18.40
N ASP A 52 -8.93 27.44 18.58
CA ASP A 52 -7.99 26.73 19.43
C ASP A 52 -6.56 26.90 18.89
N VAL A 53 -5.64 27.19 19.80
CA VAL A 53 -4.21 27.35 19.50
C VAL A 53 -3.53 25.99 19.39
N ASN A 54 -3.87 25.06 20.28
CA ASN A 54 -3.27 23.74 20.33
C ASN A 54 -4.17 22.73 19.61
N PRO A 55 -3.65 21.95 18.64
CA PRO A 55 -4.41 20.90 18.00
C PRO A 55 -4.70 19.75 18.95
N MET A 56 -5.84 19.07 18.78
CA MET A 56 -6.14 17.81 19.46
C MET A 56 -5.26 16.66 18.99
N ALA A 57 -4.92 16.67 17.71
CA ALA A 57 -4.04 15.69 17.10
C ALA A 57 -3.29 16.28 15.90
N VAL A 58 -2.12 15.69 15.62
CA VAL A 58 -1.26 16.00 14.47
C VAL A 58 -0.75 14.69 13.90
N ASP A 59 -0.77 14.53 12.59
CA ASP A 59 -0.11 13.42 11.90
C ASP A 59 0.37 13.86 10.51
N TYR A 60 1.18 13.00 9.89
CA TYR A 60 1.80 13.26 8.59
C TYR A 60 1.46 12.13 7.62
N ALA A 61 1.51 12.45 6.33
CA ALA A 61 1.52 11.46 5.26
C ALA A 61 2.58 11.82 4.21
N GLU A 62 3.11 10.81 3.58
CA GLU A 62 3.99 10.91 2.42
C GLU A 62 3.38 10.12 1.27
N GLU A 63 3.41 10.69 0.07
CA GLU A 63 3.06 10.00 -1.18
C GLU A 63 4.13 10.23 -2.22
N ARG A 64 4.33 9.23 -3.09
CA ARG A 64 5.27 9.30 -4.21
C ARG A 64 4.54 9.18 -5.52
N LEU A 65 4.97 9.97 -6.51
CA LEU A 65 4.46 9.89 -7.87
C LEU A 65 4.56 8.44 -8.37
N GLY A 66 3.47 7.92 -8.92
CA GLY A 66 3.43 6.57 -9.49
C GLY A 66 3.35 5.40 -8.50
N SER A 67 3.44 5.64 -7.18
CA SER A 67 3.35 4.59 -6.15
C SER A 67 2.00 3.87 -6.09
N SER A 68 0.96 4.39 -6.73
CA SER A 68 -0.35 3.78 -6.89
C SER A 68 -1.05 4.34 -8.14
N PRO A 69 -2.14 3.72 -8.64
CA PRO A 69 -2.91 4.28 -9.76
C PRO A 69 -3.37 5.72 -9.53
N VAL A 70 -3.80 6.07 -8.32
CA VAL A 70 -4.19 7.44 -7.95
C VAL A 70 -2.98 8.37 -7.96
N ASN A 71 -1.83 7.90 -7.50
CA ASN A 71 -0.60 8.70 -7.40
C ASN A 71 0.08 8.92 -8.76
N LYS A 72 -0.42 8.35 -9.84
CA LYS A 72 0.06 8.70 -11.20
C LYS A 72 -0.35 10.10 -11.64
N THR A 73 -1.49 10.59 -11.13
CA THR A 73 -2.07 11.89 -11.53
C THR A 73 -2.40 12.83 -10.37
N SER A 74 -2.62 12.30 -9.16
CA SER A 74 -3.21 13.03 -8.02
C SER A 74 -2.51 12.70 -6.70
N PHE A 75 -1.18 12.56 -6.71
CA PHE A 75 -0.44 12.19 -5.50
C PHE A 75 -0.42 13.29 -4.43
N VAL A 76 -0.56 14.56 -4.82
CA VAL A 76 -0.63 15.71 -3.92
C VAL A 76 -1.94 15.68 -3.13
N GLU A 77 -3.07 15.60 -3.83
CA GLU A 77 -4.41 15.56 -3.23
C GLU A 77 -4.60 14.32 -2.38
N ASN A 78 -4.09 13.19 -2.87
CA ASN A 78 -4.14 11.93 -2.15
C ASN A 78 -3.33 11.97 -0.85
N CYS A 79 -2.17 12.65 -0.85
CA CYS A 79 -1.35 12.84 0.34
C CYS A 79 -2.07 13.68 1.41
N SER A 80 -2.68 14.80 1.01
CA SER A 80 -3.46 15.64 1.90
C SER A 80 -4.61 14.89 2.55
N THR A 81 -5.35 14.07 1.76
CA THR A 81 -6.43 13.21 2.26
C THR A 81 -5.91 12.15 3.23
N SER A 82 -4.79 11.52 2.91
CA SER A 82 -4.14 10.52 3.77
C SER A 82 -3.69 11.14 5.10
N ALA A 83 -3.07 12.33 5.09
CA ALA A 83 -2.66 13.04 6.30
C ALA A 83 -3.86 13.34 7.21
N THR A 84 -4.96 13.85 6.63
CA THR A 84 -6.20 14.14 7.36
C THR A 84 -6.78 12.88 8.00
N ALA A 85 -6.92 11.79 7.25
CA ALA A 85 -7.48 10.54 7.77
C ALA A 85 -6.62 9.95 8.90
N ARG A 86 -5.29 10.05 8.79
CA ARG A 86 -4.35 9.61 9.83
C ARG A 86 -4.46 10.47 11.09
N CYS A 87 -4.49 11.79 10.94
CA CYS A 87 -4.66 12.73 12.04
C CYS A 87 -5.95 12.42 12.82
N LEU A 88 -7.08 12.27 12.14
CA LEU A 88 -8.35 11.96 12.76
C LEU A 88 -8.35 10.59 13.48
N SER A 89 -7.59 9.62 13.00
CA SER A 89 -7.47 8.30 13.65
C SER A 89 -6.89 8.35 15.06
N LEU A 90 -6.24 9.46 15.44
CA LEU A 90 -5.69 9.67 16.77
C LEU A 90 -6.73 10.15 17.79
N LEU A 91 -7.93 10.56 17.36
CA LEU A 91 -8.98 11.09 18.23
C LEU A 91 -9.74 10.01 19.02
N GLY A 92 -9.38 8.76 18.86
CA GLY A 92 -9.92 7.66 19.65
C GLY A 92 -10.62 6.58 18.82
N HIS A 93 -11.25 5.65 19.54
CA HIS A 93 -11.78 4.41 18.97
C HIS A 93 -12.86 4.63 17.89
N GLU A 94 -13.67 5.67 17.99
CA GLU A 94 -14.68 6.00 16.98
C GLU A 94 -14.08 6.28 15.61
N PHE A 95 -12.91 6.95 15.59
CA PHE A 95 -12.16 7.31 14.40
C PHE A 95 -11.19 6.23 13.92
N SER A 96 -10.99 5.20 14.74
CA SER A 96 -10.10 4.08 14.46
C SER A 96 -10.63 2.78 15.04
N PRO A 97 -11.78 2.27 14.55
CA PRO A 97 -12.40 1.06 15.06
C PRO A 97 -11.41 -0.11 15.06
N LYS A 98 -11.45 -0.92 16.12
CA LYS A 98 -10.55 -2.08 16.28
C LYS A 98 -9.05 -1.70 16.30
N GLY A 99 -8.70 -0.46 16.61
CA GLY A 99 -7.32 0.01 16.65
C GLY A 99 -6.64 0.15 15.27
N LYS A 100 -7.41 0.11 14.19
CA LYS A 100 -6.88 0.19 12.82
C LYS A 100 -6.68 1.65 12.39
N ARG A 101 -5.50 2.19 12.63
CA ARG A 101 -5.14 3.57 12.26
C ARG A 101 -5.14 3.83 10.74
N PRO A 102 -4.62 2.92 9.87
CA PRO A 102 -4.71 3.14 8.44
C PRO A 102 -6.15 3.27 7.97
N SER A 103 -6.40 4.12 6.98
CA SER A 103 -7.70 4.21 6.31
C SER A 103 -7.90 3.04 5.32
N ALA A 104 -9.15 2.81 4.90
CA ALA A 104 -9.46 1.84 3.85
C ALA A 104 -8.67 2.14 2.55
N GLN A 105 -8.44 3.41 2.24
CA GLN A 105 -7.66 3.85 1.09
C GLN A 105 -6.18 3.45 1.23
N GLU A 106 -5.57 3.66 2.40
CA GLU A 106 -4.19 3.26 2.66
C GLU A 106 -4.01 1.74 2.56
N MET A 107 -4.94 0.96 3.16
CA MET A 107 -4.91 -0.50 3.07
C MET A 107 -5.17 -1.01 1.66
N GLY A 108 -6.00 -0.33 0.88
CA GLY A 108 -6.19 -0.61 -0.54
C GLY A 108 -4.92 -0.40 -1.37
N LYS A 109 -4.03 0.54 -0.99
CA LYS A 109 -2.71 0.70 -1.61
C LYS A 109 -1.82 -0.51 -1.31
N VAL A 110 -1.72 -0.92 -0.06
CA VAL A 110 -0.93 -2.09 0.36
C VAL A 110 -1.41 -3.36 -0.35
N ALA A 111 -2.73 -3.59 -0.41
CA ALA A 111 -3.31 -4.72 -1.11
C ALA A 111 -2.95 -4.73 -2.61
N ARG A 112 -2.94 -3.57 -3.26
CA ARG A 112 -2.57 -3.45 -4.68
C ARG A 112 -1.08 -3.66 -4.92
N LEU A 113 -0.21 -3.07 -4.09
CA LEU A 113 1.23 -3.29 -4.17
C LEU A 113 1.60 -4.76 -4.04
N SER A 114 0.89 -5.50 -3.17
CA SER A 114 1.08 -6.95 -3.02
C SER A 114 0.57 -7.76 -4.22
N THR A 115 -0.18 -7.13 -5.15
CA THR A 115 -0.72 -7.79 -6.36
C THR A 115 -0.06 -7.31 -7.66
N GLU A 116 0.79 -6.29 -7.61
CA GLU A 116 1.55 -5.89 -8.80
C GLU A 116 2.59 -6.94 -9.17
N PRO A 117 2.86 -7.14 -10.48
CA PRO A 117 3.93 -8.04 -10.91
C PRO A 117 5.27 -7.56 -10.31
N VAL A 118 6.01 -8.47 -9.72
CA VAL A 118 7.36 -8.16 -9.26
C VAL A 118 8.21 -7.85 -10.49
N ASP A 119 8.75 -6.64 -10.57
CA ASP A 119 9.73 -6.28 -11.61
C ASP A 119 11.06 -6.98 -11.28
N ARG A 120 11.11 -8.26 -11.66
CA ARG A 120 12.25 -9.12 -11.48
C ARG A 120 12.69 -9.69 -12.82
N ASN A 121 13.98 -9.70 -13.06
CA ASN A 121 14.51 -10.38 -14.24
C ASN A 121 14.43 -11.91 -14.05
N TRP A 122 13.26 -12.47 -14.38
CA TRP A 122 12.97 -13.91 -14.24
C TRP A 122 13.93 -14.80 -15.05
N ASN A 123 14.41 -14.32 -16.20
CA ASN A 123 15.36 -15.07 -17.04
C ASN A 123 16.71 -15.23 -16.34
N VAL A 124 17.20 -14.18 -15.68
CA VAL A 124 18.43 -14.26 -14.88
C VAL A 124 18.24 -15.17 -13.66
N ALA A 125 17.08 -15.09 -12.98
CA ALA A 125 16.79 -15.99 -11.87
C ALA A 125 16.76 -17.46 -12.33
N LEU A 126 16.11 -17.75 -13.46
CA LEU A 126 16.00 -19.08 -14.04
C LEU A 126 17.36 -19.62 -14.48
N SER A 127 18.26 -18.79 -15.02
CA SER A 127 19.59 -19.23 -15.48
C SER A 127 20.48 -19.73 -14.34
N ASN A 128 20.30 -19.13 -13.14
CA ASN A 128 21.14 -19.39 -11.97
C ASN A 128 20.71 -20.62 -11.13
N ILE A 129 19.55 -21.23 -11.40
CA ILE A 129 19.02 -22.36 -10.62
C ILE A 129 19.16 -23.64 -11.44
N ASN A 130 19.86 -24.66 -10.92
CA ASN A 130 20.13 -25.91 -11.59
C ASN A 130 19.64 -27.14 -10.81
N ASP A 131 18.78 -26.98 -9.83
CA ASP A 131 18.17 -28.04 -9.03
C ASP A 131 16.64 -27.95 -9.01
N ILE A 132 15.99 -29.09 -8.77
CA ILE A 132 14.52 -29.20 -8.82
C ILE A 132 13.85 -28.38 -7.72
N GLU A 133 14.43 -28.31 -6.53
CA GLU A 133 13.84 -27.62 -5.38
C GLU A 133 13.88 -26.11 -5.58
N GLY A 134 15.00 -25.59 -6.07
CA GLY A 134 15.14 -24.19 -6.47
C GLY A 134 14.19 -23.80 -7.59
N LEU A 135 13.98 -24.67 -8.59
CA LEU A 135 13.01 -24.42 -9.67
C LEU A 135 11.56 -24.44 -9.17
N ARG A 136 11.21 -25.29 -8.20
CA ARG A 136 9.88 -25.26 -7.55
C ARG A 136 9.66 -23.98 -6.78
N SER A 137 10.66 -23.53 -6.02
CA SER A 137 10.63 -22.26 -5.31
C SER A 137 10.44 -21.09 -6.28
N LEU A 138 11.26 -21.05 -7.35
CA LEU A 138 11.16 -20.01 -8.38
C LEU A 138 9.80 -20.00 -9.08
N TYR A 139 9.23 -21.18 -9.37
CA TYR A 139 7.90 -21.30 -9.98
C TYR A 139 6.81 -20.70 -9.09
N ASN A 140 6.84 -21.00 -7.80
CA ASN A 140 5.88 -20.45 -6.84
C ASN A 140 6.02 -18.93 -6.71
N GLU A 141 7.24 -18.44 -6.67
CA GLU A 141 7.54 -17.00 -6.63
C GLU A 141 7.08 -16.30 -7.91
N ALA A 142 7.37 -16.86 -9.08
CA ALA A 142 6.94 -16.33 -10.37
C ALA A 142 5.41 -16.32 -10.50
N LYS A 143 4.73 -17.35 -10.02
CA LYS A 143 3.27 -17.43 -9.99
C LYS A 143 2.66 -16.37 -9.06
N GLN A 144 3.25 -16.16 -7.87
CA GLN A 144 2.80 -15.14 -6.92
C GLN A 144 3.09 -13.72 -7.45
N GLY A 145 4.25 -13.52 -8.09
CA GLY A 145 4.67 -12.27 -8.69
C GLY A 145 4.01 -11.97 -10.04
N LYS A 146 3.05 -12.82 -10.50
CA LYS A 146 2.35 -12.67 -11.79
C LYS A 146 3.31 -12.56 -12.99
N ALA A 147 4.37 -13.34 -12.97
CA ALA A 147 5.29 -13.43 -14.11
C ALA A 147 4.54 -13.85 -15.39
N PRO A 148 5.02 -13.46 -16.57
CA PRO A 148 4.45 -13.90 -17.85
C PRO A 148 4.36 -15.43 -17.93
N SER A 149 3.33 -15.97 -18.59
CA SER A 149 3.13 -17.41 -18.76
C SER A 149 4.34 -18.11 -19.41
N SER A 150 5.04 -17.42 -20.32
CA SER A 150 6.27 -17.90 -20.94
C SER A 150 7.39 -18.20 -19.94
N ILE A 151 7.49 -17.46 -18.85
CA ILE A 151 8.43 -17.71 -17.76
C ILE A 151 8.05 -18.96 -16.98
N LEU A 152 6.76 -19.12 -16.65
CA LEU A 152 6.26 -20.30 -15.95
C LEU A 152 6.48 -21.59 -16.76
N GLU A 153 6.29 -21.51 -18.08
CA GLU A 153 6.58 -22.61 -19.01
C GLU A 153 8.08 -22.90 -19.11
N ALA A 154 8.93 -21.87 -19.18
CA ALA A 154 10.37 -22.02 -19.22
C ALA A 154 10.93 -22.70 -17.94
N ILE A 155 10.38 -22.33 -16.74
CA ILE A 155 10.76 -22.96 -15.47
C ILE A 155 10.38 -24.46 -15.49
N LYS A 156 9.16 -24.81 -15.95
CA LYS A 156 8.72 -26.20 -16.06
C LYS A 156 9.61 -26.98 -17.05
N GLY A 157 9.88 -26.43 -18.23
CA GLY A 157 10.71 -27.07 -19.23
C GLY A 157 12.14 -27.37 -18.73
N LYS A 158 12.72 -26.43 -17.95
CA LYS A 158 14.04 -26.67 -17.32
C LYS A 158 13.99 -27.78 -16.26
N ALA A 159 12.92 -27.82 -15.44
CA ALA A 159 12.71 -28.87 -14.44
C ALA A 159 12.56 -30.25 -15.09
N ASP A 160 11.76 -30.37 -16.16
CA ASP A 160 11.55 -31.61 -16.90
C ASP A 160 12.86 -32.10 -17.53
N GLY A 161 13.70 -31.20 -18.02
CA GLY A 161 15.02 -31.52 -18.55
C GLY A 161 15.95 -32.18 -17.50
N ILE A 162 15.96 -31.63 -16.27
CA ILE A 162 16.76 -32.17 -15.16
C ILE A 162 16.28 -33.58 -14.78
N VAL A 163 14.95 -33.78 -14.66
CA VAL A 163 14.36 -35.08 -14.32
C VAL A 163 14.74 -36.15 -15.37
N ARG A 164 14.65 -35.85 -16.67
CA ARG A 164 15.01 -36.76 -17.76
C ARG A 164 16.47 -37.17 -17.70
N THR A 165 17.36 -36.24 -17.36
CA THR A 165 18.80 -36.51 -17.27
C THR A 165 19.13 -37.44 -16.11
N GLN A 166 18.37 -37.33 -14.98
CA GLN A 166 18.54 -38.17 -13.79
C GLN A 166 17.97 -39.61 -13.97
N THR A 167 16.99 -39.80 -14.87
CA THR A 167 16.37 -41.11 -15.13
C THR A 167 17.09 -41.88 -16.25
N SER A 168 18.05 -41.27 -16.95
CA SER A 168 18.79 -41.89 -18.06
C SER A 168 20.21 -42.34 -17.67
N ASN A 169 20.59 -42.23 -16.40
CA ASN A 169 21.79 -42.76 -15.78
C ASN A 169 21.47 -43.88 -14.76
#